data_1cfbac37b2561d69581fc1a3d316252f
#
_entry.id   1cfbac37b2561d69581fc1a3d316252f
#
_cell.length_a   1.000
_cell.length_b   1.000
_cell.length_c   1.000
_cell.angle_alpha   90.00
_cell.angle_beta   90.00
_cell.angle_gamma   90.00
#
_symmetry.space_group_name_H-M   'P 1'
#
loop_
_entity.id
_entity.type
_entity.pdbx_description
1 polymer ?
#
loop_
_entity_poly.entity_id
_entity_poly.type
_entity_poly.pdbx_seq_one_letter_code
_entity_poly.pdbx_strand_id
1 'polypeptide(L)'
;MKVVALREAKQRLSGCVVRAQRERVLITKQGRPAALMIGVEGHDLEDVLLMQNPRFWKMIESRRSEPTFGIDEVRKRLGLSRPRRRR
;
A
#
# COMPACT_ATOMS: atom_id res chain seq x y z
N MET A 1 6.77 10.38 -5.07
CA MET A 1 6.57 10.14 -3.62
C MET A 1 6.59 11.46 -2.88
N LYS A 2 5.66 11.65 -1.97
CA LYS A 2 5.60 12.86 -1.14
C LYS A 2 6.32 12.60 0.18
N VAL A 3 7.17 13.52 0.60
CA VAL A 3 7.89 13.42 1.87
C VAL A 3 7.29 14.45 2.84
N VAL A 4 6.90 13.99 4.03
CA VAL A 4 6.25 14.82 5.03
C VAL A 4 6.88 14.55 6.39
N ALA A 5 7.22 15.59 7.12
CA ALA A 5 7.70 15.44 8.49
C ALA A 5 6.58 14.95 9.41
N LEU A 6 6.95 14.18 10.43
CA LEU A 6 5.96 13.63 11.37
C LEU A 6 5.08 14.70 11.99
N ARG A 7 5.67 15.83 12.37
CA ARG A 7 4.92 16.94 12.96
C ARG A 7 3.80 17.42 12.03
N GLU A 8 4.13 17.60 10.74
CA GLU A 8 3.16 18.03 9.75
C GLU A 8 2.14 16.93 9.49
N ALA A 9 2.57 15.68 9.44
CA ALA A 9 1.65 14.55 9.24
C ALA A 9 0.61 14.47 10.34
N LYS A 10 1.00 14.72 11.59
CA LYS A 10 0.05 14.75 12.71
C LYS A 10 -1.01 15.81 12.54
N GLN A 11 -0.62 16.98 12.08
CA GLN A 11 -1.54 18.10 11.92
C GLN A 11 -2.45 17.95 10.72
N ARG A 12 -2.00 17.23 9.71
CA ARG A 12 -2.69 17.09 8.43
C ARG A 12 -2.89 15.63 8.04
N LEU A 13 -3.21 14.81 9.01
CA LEU A 13 -3.32 13.37 8.75
C LEU A 13 -4.35 13.04 7.67
N SER A 14 -5.51 13.68 7.72
CA SER A 14 -6.53 13.47 6.69
C SER A 14 -6.02 13.79 5.30
N GLY A 15 -5.28 14.89 5.16
CA GLY A 15 -4.69 15.28 3.89
C GLY A 15 -3.64 14.29 3.42
N CYS A 16 -2.86 13.75 4.35
CA CYS A 16 -1.87 12.73 4.03
C CYS A 16 -2.54 11.44 3.53
N VAL A 17 -3.63 11.05 4.14
CA VAL A 17 -4.38 9.87 3.71
C VAL A 17 -4.94 10.06 2.30
N VAL A 18 -5.50 11.22 2.01
CA VAL A 18 -6.01 11.54 0.67
C VAL A 18 -4.87 11.50 -0.35
N ARG A 19 -3.74 12.10 -0.01
CA ARG A 19 -2.57 12.14 -0.89
C ARG A 19 -2.03 10.74 -1.15
N ALA A 20 -2.05 9.89 -0.13
CA ALA A 20 -1.54 8.53 -0.24
C ALA A 20 -2.31 7.68 -1.26
N GLN A 21 -3.53 8.07 -1.64
CA GLN A 21 -4.27 7.36 -2.67
C GLN A 21 -3.66 7.57 -4.06
N ARG A 22 -2.92 8.64 -4.24
CA ARG A 22 -2.31 8.99 -5.52
C ARG A 22 -0.84 8.61 -5.58
N GLU A 23 -0.13 8.75 -4.48
CA GLU A 23 1.29 8.48 -4.40
C GLU A 23 1.65 8.09 -2.98
N ARG A 24 2.74 7.42 -2.82
CA ARG A 24 3.19 7.05 -1.49
C ARG A 24 3.62 8.29 -0.71
N VAL A 25 3.32 8.29 0.59
CA VAL A 25 3.72 9.37 1.48
C VAL A 25 4.75 8.83 2.46
N LEU A 26 5.96 9.35 2.37
CA LEU A 26 7.02 9.00 3.31
C LEU A 26 6.98 9.96 4.48
N ILE A 27 6.81 9.43 5.68
CA ILE A 27 6.82 10.22 6.90
C ILE A 27 8.20 10.14 7.52
N THR A 28 8.79 11.30 7.79
CA THR A 28 10.12 11.37 8.38
C THR A 28 10.07 11.87 9.79
N LYS A 29 11.02 11.44 10.59
CA LYS A 29 11.22 11.91 11.96
C LYS A 29 12.68 12.31 12.10
N GLN A 30 12.93 13.56 12.47
CA GLN A 30 14.30 14.09 12.59
C GLN A 30 15.12 13.85 11.31
N GLY A 31 14.49 14.05 10.16
CA GLY A 31 15.16 13.93 8.87
C GLY A 31 15.35 12.50 8.39
N ARG A 32 14.86 11.52 9.12
CA ARG A 32 15.03 10.09 8.76
C ARG A 32 13.70 9.43 8.46
N PRO A 33 13.68 8.47 7.53
CA PRO A 33 12.47 7.73 7.26
C PRO A 33 11.94 7.04 8.52
N ALA A 34 10.66 7.25 8.82
CA ALA A 34 10.02 6.68 9.99
C ALA A 34 8.84 5.78 9.61
N ALA A 35 8.08 6.14 8.57
CA ALA A 35 6.93 5.36 8.14
C ALA A 35 6.64 5.63 6.68
N LEU A 36 6.01 4.67 6.04
CA LEU A 36 5.54 4.82 4.66
C LEU A 36 4.04 4.63 4.65
N MET A 37 3.31 5.62 4.15
CA MET A 37 1.86 5.54 4.05
C MET A 37 1.48 5.18 2.62
N ILE A 38 0.71 4.12 2.49
CA ILE A 38 0.22 3.63 1.19
C ILE A 38 -1.29 3.68 1.22
N GLY A 39 -1.89 4.32 0.21
CA GLY A 39 -3.33 4.40 0.11
C GLY A 39 -3.93 3.05 -0.27
N VAL A 40 -5.00 2.66 0.43
CA VAL A 40 -5.68 1.40 0.19
C VAL A 40 -7.18 1.60 -0.01
N GLU A 41 -7.59 2.82 -0.27
CA GLU A 41 -8.99 3.13 -0.51
C GLU A 41 -9.50 2.37 -1.73
N GLY A 42 -10.69 1.81 -1.61
CA GLY A 42 -11.24 0.98 -2.68
C GLY A 42 -10.89 -0.50 -2.58
N HIS A 43 -10.00 -0.87 -1.66
CA HIS A 43 -9.67 -2.26 -1.38
C HIS A 43 -10.30 -2.71 -0.08
N ASP A 44 -10.70 -3.97 0.00
CA ASP A 44 -11.23 -4.52 1.23
C ASP A 44 -10.09 -4.99 2.14
N LEU A 45 -10.44 -5.41 3.35
CA LEU A 45 -9.45 -5.84 4.33
C LEU A 45 -8.60 -7.00 3.83
N GLU A 46 -9.21 -7.93 3.12
CA GLU A 46 -8.49 -9.09 2.58
C GLU A 46 -7.42 -8.68 1.58
N ASP A 47 -7.72 -7.69 0.75
CA ASP A 47 -6.73 -7.16 -0.20
C ASP A 47 -5.57 -6.52 0.54
N VAL A 48 -5.85 -5.77 1.60
CA VAL A 48 -4.80 -5.12 2.40
C VAL A 48 -3.91 -6.16 3.06
N LEU A 49 -4.50 -7.22 3.60
CA LEU A 49 -3.74 -8.32 4.20
C LEU A 49 -2.86 -9.02 3.17
N LEU A 50 -3.36 -9.17 1.95
CA LEU A 50 -2.57 -9.73 0.86
C LEU A 50 -1.36 -8.86 0.54
N MET A 51 -1.53 -7.55 0.53
CA MET A 51 -0.44 -6.62 0.28
C MET A 51 0.66 -6.69 1.33
N GLN A 52 0.36 -7.17 2.53
CA GLN A 52 1.35 -7.37 3.59
C GLN A 52 2.11 -8.68 3.46
N ASN A 53 1.68 -9.56 2.57
CA ASN A 53 2.33 -10.86 2.39
C ASN A 53 3.68 -10.67 1.69
N PRO A 54 4.78 -11.19 2.25
CA PRO A 54 6.10 -11.07 1.61
C PRO A 54 6.15 -11.64 0.20
N ARG A 55 5.39 -12.68 -0.08
CA ARG A 55 5.32 -13.27 -1.42
C ARG A 55 4.73 -12.31 -2.43
N PHE A 56 3.78 -11.49 -1.99
CA PHE A 56 3.19 -10.46 -2.84
C PHE A 56 4.25 -9.46 -3.29
N TRP A 57 5.05 -8.93 -2.37
CA TRP A 57 6.08 -7.95 -2.69
C TRP A 57 7.19 -8.53 -3.54
N LYS A 58 7.57 -9.76 -3.25
CA LYS A 58 8.56 -10.47 -4.07
C LYS A 58 8.08 -10.62 -5.50
N MET A 59 6.81 -10.95 -5.70
CA MET A 59 6.24 -11.06 -7.03
C MET A 59 6.23 -9.72 -7.75
N ILE A 60 5.87 -8.63 -7.05
CA ILE A 60 5.89 -7.31 -7.63
C ILE A 60 7.29 -6.94 -8.09
N GLU A 61 8.30 -7.20 -7.28
CA GLU A 61 9.68 -6.96 -7.66
C GLU A 61 10.08 -7.69 -8.93
N SER A 62 9.72 -8.95 -9.03
CA SER A 62 10.09 -9.76 -10.19
C SER A 62 9.36 -9.30 -11.47
N ARG A 63 8.27 -8.57 -11.34
CA ARG A 63 7.45 -8.14 -12.48
C ARG A 63 7.38 -6.62 -12.63
N ARG A 64 8.30 -5.91 -12.06
CA ARG A 64 8.24 -4.45 -12.07
C ARG A 64 8.35 -3.84 -13.47
N SER A 65 8.75 -4.59 -14.47
CA SER A 65 8.75 -4.13 -15.85
C SER A 65 7.36 -4.15 -16.46
N GLU A 66 6.41 -4.81 -15.81
CA GLU A 66 5.02 -4.84 -16.27
C GLU A 66 4.25 -3.69 -15.63
N PRO A 67 3.54 -2.89 -16.42
CA PRO A 67 2.92 -1.67 -15.89
C PRO A 67 1.77 -1.90 -14.94
N THR A 68 1.02 -2.97 -15.10
CA THR A 68 -0.13 -3.23 -14.24
C THR A 68 -0.41 -4.73 -14.07
N PHE A 69 -0.95 -5.06 -12.91
CA PHE A 69 -1.59 -6.34 -12.68
C PHE A 69 -2.52 -6.20 -11.48
N GLY A 70 -3.62 -6.91 -11.49
CA GLY A 70 -4.65 -6.79 -10.48
C GLY A 70 -4.42 -7.70 -9.28
N ILE A 71 -5.12 -7.39 -8.20
CA ILE A 71 -5.10 -8.18 -6.98
C ILE A 71 -5.55 -9.62 -7.24
N ASP A 72 -6.55 -9.81 -8.10
CA ASP A 72 -7.04 -11.15 -8.42
C ASP A 72 -5.96 -12.00 -9.10
N GLU A 73 -5.18 -11.40 -9.98
CA GLU A 73 -4.05 -12.08 -10.60
C GLU A 73 -3.01 -12.49 -9.57
N VAL A 74 -2.73 -11.59 -8.62
CA VAL A 74 -1.78 -11.87 -7.55
C VAL A 74 -2.26 -13.05 -6.70
N ARG A 75 -3.53 -13.07 -6.33
CA ARG A 75 -4.09 -14.18 -5.57
C ARG A 75 -3.95 -15.50 -6.30
N LYS A 76 -4.23 -15.50 -7.58
CA LYS A 76 -4.10 -16.69 -8.41
C LYS A 76 -2.66 -17.20 -8.44
N ARG A 77 -1.70 -16.31 -8.62
CA ARG A 77 -0.28 -16.67 -8.67
C ARG A 77 0.26 -17.16 -7.34
N LEU A 78 -0.27 -16.64 -6.25
CA LEU A 78 0.13 -17.06 -4.91
C LEU A 78 -0.62 -18.30 -4.44
N GLY A 79 -1.57 -18.79 -5.23
CA GLY A 79 -2.36 -19.95 -4.86
C GLY A 79 -3.39 -19.67 -3.77
N LEU A 80 -3.78 -18.41 -3.62
CA LEU A 80 -4.76 -18.02 -2.61
C LEU A 80 -6.15 -17.99 -3.21
N SER A 81 -7.12 -18.53 -2.46
CA SER A 81 -8.49 -18.44 -2.89
C SER A 81 -9.06 -17.06 -2.59
N ARG A 82 -10.04 -16.66 -3.40
CA ARG A 82 -10.70 -15.40 -3.21
C ARG A 82 -11.52 -15.45 -1.92
N PRO A 83 -11.32 -14.53 -0.98
CA PRO A 83 -12.08 -14.54 0.26
C PRO A 83 -13.53 -14.20 0.01
N ARG A 84 -14.42 -14.74 0.85
CA ARG A 84 -15.81 -14.37 0.82
C ARG A 84 -15.97 -12.95 1.33
N ARG A 85 -16.82 -12.20 0.67
CA ARG A 85 -17.17 -10.88 1.17
C ARG A 85 -17.99 -11.03 2.44
N ARG A 86 -17.62 -10.28 3.44
CA ARG A 86 -18.41 -10.12 4.64
C ARG A 86 -19.25 -8.87 4.52
N ARG A 87 -20.40 -8.96 5.07
CA ARG A 87 -21.29 -7.82 5.17
C ARG A 87 -21.27 -7.26 6.58
#